data_48ceaa4220cd615e4e44dc50f4b85284
#
_entry.id   48ceaa4220cd615e4e44dc50f4b85284
#
_cell.length_a   1.000
_cell.length_b   1.000
_cell.length_c   1.000
_cell.angle_alpha   90.00
_cell.angle_beta   90.00
_cell.angle_gamma   90.00
#
_symmetry.space_group_name_H-M   'P 1'
#
loop_
_entity.id
_entity.type
_entity.pdbx_description
1 polymer ?
#
loop_
_entity_poly.entity_id
_entity_poly.type
_entity_poly.pdbx_seq_one_letter_code
_entity_poly.pdbx_strand_id
1 'polypeptide(L)'
;MLTFNPKMVLCTLLFSAVGFSQEIVKQPVQSYQTKDYQTKKTVFINSLLSKMTLDEKLGQLNLPGAGDITTGQAQSSDIAKKIEEGKVGGLFNIKGVEKIREVQKVAVEKSRLKIPLIFGMDVIHGYETNFPIPLGLASSFDPTIVQKSARIAANEASADGINWTFSPMVDISRDPRWGRVAEGGGEDPYLGSEMAKAMVFGYQGKDLSLNNTILACVKHFALYGGAEAGRDYNTVDMSHVRMY
;
A
#
# COMPACT_ATOMS: atom_id res chain seq x y z
N MET A 1 4.35 -69.62 -33.79
CA MET A 1 2.96 -69.15 -33.65
C MET A 1 2.81 -68.63 -32.23
N LEU A 2 3.09 -67.36 -32.02
CA LEU A 2 3.07 -66.70 -30.74
C LEU A 2 1.84 -65.77 -30.70
N THR A 3 0.89 -66.09 -29.88
CA THR A 3 -0.32 -65.33 -29.66
C THR A 3 -0.04 -64.16 -28.69
N PHE A 4 -0.15 -62.93 -29.17
CA PHE A 4 -0.05 -61.73 -28.38
C PHE A 4 -1.38 -61.44 -27.68
N ASN A 5 -1.40 -61.33 -26.40
CA ASN A 5 -2.56 -60.93 -25.60
C ASN A 5 -2.38 -59.43 -25.15
N PRO A 6 -3.13 -58.46 -25.64
CA PRO A 6 -2.99 -57.10 -25.18
C PRO A 6 -3.89 -56.87 -23.96
N LYS A 7 -3.36 -56.96 -22.77
CA LYS A 7 -4.03 -56.34 -21.62
C LYS A 7 -3.78 -54.84 -21.68
N MET A 8 -4.77 -54.09 -22.20
CA MET A 8 -4.85 -52.67 -22.08
C MET A 8 -4.89 -52.27 -20.61
N VAL A 9 -3.79 -51.73 -20.10
CA VAL A 9 -3.78 -51.06 -18.82
C VAL A 9 -4.35 -49.68 -19.01
N LEU A 10 -5.62 -49.51 -18.66
CA LEU A 10 -6.29 -48.23 -18.59
C LEU A 10 -5.78 -47.52 -17.34
N CYS A 11 -4.80 -46.64 -17.49
CA CYS A 11 -4.33 -45.76 -16.44
C CYS A 11 -5.33 -44.64 -16.27
N THR A 12 -6.34 -44.85 -15.45
CA THR A 12 -7.24 -43.79 -14.97
C THR A 12 -6.46 -42.86 -14.06
N LEU A 13 -5.99 -41.78 -14.60
CA LEU A 13 -5.52 -40.61 -13.82
C LEU A 13 -6.75 -40.04 -13.07
N LEU A 14 -6.93 -40.44 -11.85
CA LEU A 14 -7.75 -39.76 -10.87
C LEU A 14 -7.10 -38.41 -10.58
N PHE A 15 -7.49 -37.37 -11.29
CA PHE A 15 -7.33 -36.01 -10.83
C PHE A 15 -8.22 -35.86 -9.60
N SER A 16 -7.65 -36.09 -8.43
CA SER A 16 -8.24 -35.58 -7.20
C SER A 16 -8.14 -34.06 -7.29
N ALA A 17 -9.23 -33.43 -7.68
CA ALA A 17 -9.46 -32.00 -7.48
C ALA A 17 -9.44 -31.79 -5.96
N VAL A 18 -8.25 -31.49 -5.41
CA VAL A 18 -8.16 -30.90 -4.08
C VAL A 18 -8.80 -29.52 -4.23
N GLY A 19 -10.07 -29.47 -3.91
CA GLY A 19 -10.76 -28.19 -3.74
C GLY A 19 -10.04 -27.44 -2.64
N PHE A 20 -9.16 -26.51 -3.02
CA PHE A 20 -8.77 -25.44 -2.13
C PHE A 20 -10.03 -24.61 -1.89
N SER A 21 -10.81 -24.99 -0.91
CA SER A 21 -11.76 -24.11 -0.29
C SER A 21 -10.93 -22.98 0.32
N GLN A 22 -10.79 -21.89 -0.41
CA GLN A 22 -10.35 -20.64 0.17
C GLN A 22 -11.38 -20.30 1.23
N GLU A 23 -11.11 -20.60 2.49
CA GLU A 23 -11.74 -19.89 3.58
C GLU A 23 -11.36 -18.42 3.37
N ILE A 24 -12.27 -17.68 2.73
CA ILE A 24 -12.28 -16.23 2.80
C ILE A 24 -12.37 -15.95 4.29
N VAL A 25 -11.24 -15.68 4.92
CA VAL A 25 -11.17 -15.26 6.32
C VAL A 25 -12.04 -14.02 6.41
N LYS A 26 -13.29 -14.18 6.83
CA LYS A 26 -14.19 -13.05 7.12
C LYS A 26 -13.49 -12.26 8.21
N GLN A 27 -12.85 -11.17 7.82
CA GLN A 27 -12.26 -10.25 8.78
C GLN A 27 -13.35 -9.84 9.77
N PRO A 28 -13.10 -9.88 11.08
CA PRO A 28 -14.06 -9.39 12.05
C PRO A 28 -14.38 -7.93 11.71
N VAL A 29 -15.65 -7.57 11.76
CA VAL A 29 -16.09 -6.18 11.59
C VAL A 29 -15.35 -5.34 12.61
N GLN A 30 -14.47 -4.48 12.12
CA GLN A 30 -13.61 -3.70 13.01
C GLN A 30 -14.48 -2.70 13.78
N SER A 31 -14.14 -2.47 15.04
CA SER A 31 -14.91 -1.61 15.96
C SER A 31 -15.22 -0.20 15.39
N TYR A 32 -14.35 0.29 14.50
CA TYR A 32 -14.55 1.58 13.81
C TYR A 32 -15.65 1.59 12.74
N GLN A 33 -16.27 0.45 12.41
CA GLN A 33 -17.42 0.40 11.50
C GLN A 33 -18.76 0.54 12.24
N THR A 34 -18.76 0.58 13.57
CA THR A 34 -19.97 0.77 14.35
C THR A 34 -20.54 2.18 14.12
N LYS A 35 -21.89 2.30 14.15
CA LYS A 35 -22.59 3.58 13.99
C LYS A 35 -22.14 4.60 15.04
N ASP A 36 -21.91 4.17 16.27
CA ASP A 36 -21.42 5.03 17.37
C ASP A 36 -20.02 5.58 17.07
N TYR A 37 -19.10 4.74 16.63
CA TYR A 37 -17.77 5.18 16.23
C TYR A 37 -17.82 6.18 15.07
N GLN A 38 -18.60 5.93 14.04
CA GLN A 38 -18.74 6.84 12.88
C GLN A 38 -19.33 8.18 13.30
N THR A 39 -20.29 8.18 14.22
CA THR A 39 -20.87 9.40 14.76
C THR A 39 -19.83 10.21 15.54
N LYS A 40 -19.12 9.58 16.47
CA LYS A 40 -18.04 10.22 17.27
C LYS A 40 -16.94 10.77 16.38
N LYS A 41 -16.51 10.00 15.38
CA LYS A 41 -15.52 10.44 14.38
C LYS A 41 -15.98 11.69 13.64
N THR A 42 -17.22 11.70 13.15
CA THR A 42 -17.78 12.84 12.39
C THR A 42 -17.86 14.10 13.26
N VAL A 43 -18.33 13.97 14.50
CA VAL A 43 -18.40 15.07 15.45
C VAL A 43 -17.01 15.64 15.73
N PHE A 44 -16.02 14.76 15.98
CA PHE A 44 -14.65 15.17 16.22
C PHE A 44 -14.04 15.92 15.01
N ILE A 45 -14.19 15.35 13.80
CA ILE A 45 -13.66 15.96 12.57
C ILE A 45 -14.31 17.32 12.32
N ASN A 46 -15.64 17.44 12.43
CA ASN A 46 -16.33 18.71 12.22
C ASN A 46 -15.92 19.76 13.25
N SER A 47 -15.76 19.36 14.51
CA SER A 47 -15.27 20.26 15.56
C SER A 47 -13.84 20.74 15.29
N LEU A 48 -12.98 19.89 14.75
CA LEU A 48 -11.61 20.24 14.38
C LEU A 48 -11.61 21.19 13.17
N LEU A 49 -12.33 20.83 12.11
CA LEU A 49 -12.43 21.62 10.88
C LEU A 49 -12.99 23.03 11.12
N SER A 50 -13.93 23.20 12.08
CA SER A 50 -14.48 24.50 12.44
C SER A 50 -13.48 25.45 13.11
N LYS A 51 -12.42 24.89 13.71
CA LYS A 51 -11.33 25.63 14.36
C LYS A 51 -10.17 25.98 13.43
N MET A 52 -10.10 25.30 12.26
CA MET A 52 -8.99 25.44 11.33
C MET A 52 -9.15 26.68 10.45
N THR A 53 -8.05 27.39 10.27
CA THR A 53 -7.91 28.39 9.20
C THR A 53 -7.87 27.70 7.82
N LEU A 54 -8.01 28.48 6.75
CA LEU A 54 -7.84 27.93 5.39
C LEU A 54 -6.44 27.37 5.18
N ASP A 55 -5.41 28.07 5.63
CA ASP A 55 -4.01 27.64 5.50
C ASP A 55 -3.76 26.31 6.23
N GLU A 56 -4.33 26.12 7.42
CA GLU A 56 -4.22 24.88 8.14
C GLU A 56 -4.97 23.73 7.46
N LYS A 57 -6.12 24.01 6.83
CA LYS A 57 -6.85 23.00 6.02
C LYS A 57 -6.02 22.57 4.81
N LEU A 58 -5.43 23.54 4.09
CA LEU A 58 -4.52 23.26 2.97
C LEU A 58 -3.27 22.54 3.45
N GLY A 59 -2.75 22.90 4.63
CA GLY A 59 -1.62 22.25 5.25
C GLY A 59 -1.84 20.75 5.47
N GLN A 60 -3.05 20.32 5.85
CA GLN A 60 -3.35 18.89 6.03
C GLN A 60 -3.26 18.08 4.73
N LEU A 61 -3.31 18.72 3.57
CA LEU A 61 -3.14 18.09 2.26
C LEU A 61 -1.68 18.09 1.79
N ASN A 62 -0.78 18.76 2.53
CA ASN A 62 0.61 18.91 2.16
C ASN A 62 1.46 17.80 2.78
N LEU A 63 2.13 17.02 1.94
CA LEU A 63 2.99 15.90 2.30
C LEU A 63 4.38 16.09 1.67
N PRO A 64 5.25 16.95 2.22
CA PRO A 64 6.59 17.16 1.69
C PRO A 64 7.55 16.02 2.06
N GLY A 65 8.60 15.85 1.24
CA GLY A 65 9.72 14.97 1.56
C GLY A 65 10.56 15.51 2.71
N ALA A 66 11.04 14.63 3.57
CA ALA A 66 11.87 14.99 4.72
C ALA A 66 13.38 14.96 4.45
N GLY A 67 13.79 14.55 3.26
CA GLY A 67 15.17 14.68 2.79
C GLY A 67 16.13 13.53 3.09
N ASP A 68 15.76 12.53 3.86
CA ASP A 68 16.65 11.38 4.14
C ASP A 68 16.77 10.42 2.93
N ILE A 69 15.71 10.28 2.16
CA ILE A 69 15.68 9.49 0.93
C ILE A 69 15.07 10.36 -0.17
N THR A 70 15.76 10.52 -1.28
CA THR A 70 15.31 11.37 -2.37
C THR A 70 14.81 10.50 -3.52
N THR A 71 13.50 10.47 -3.73
CA THR A 71 12.86 9.78 -4.86
C THR A 71 11.98 10.77 -5.62
N GLY A 72 12.58 11.58 -6.47
CA GLY A 72 11.83 12.41 -7.42
C GLY A 72 10.97 13.55 -6.85
N GLN A 73 10.98 13.80 -5.54
CA GLN A 73 10.23 14.89 -4.92
C GLN A 73 11.09 16.15 -4.74
N ALA A 74 10.41 17.29 -4.69
CA ALA A 74 11.05 18.53 -4.29
C ALA A 74 11.32 18.53 -2.77
N GLN A 75 12.53 18.85 -2.37
CA GLN A 75 12.84 19.10 -0.96
C GLN A 75 12.21 20.40 -0.50
N SER A 76 11.71 20.42 0.72
CA SER A 76 11.15 21.62 1.35
C SER A 76 12.15 22.18 2.36
N SER A 77 12.50 23.46 2.20
CA SER A 77 13.19 24.20 3.26
C SER A 77 12.23 24.52 4.41
N ASP A 78 12.78 24.73 5.60
CA ASP A 78 12.05 25.20 6.79
C ASP A 78 10.88 24.30 7.23
N ILE A 79 11.03 22.98 7.11
CA ILE A 79 10.00 21.99 7.47
C ILE A 79 9.49 22.20 8.90
N ALA A 80 10.39 22.39 9.88
CA ALA A 80 10.00 22.57 11.28
C ALA A 80 9.08 23.77 11.46
N LYS A 81 9.38 24.90 10.83
CA LYS A 81 8.55 26.11 10.86
C LYS A 81 7.19 25.86 10.22
N LYS A 82 7.15 25.20 9.07
CA LYS A 82 5.89 24.87 8.39
C LYS A 82 4.99 23.94 9.22
N ILE A 83 5.59 23.03 9.99
CA ILE A 83 4.85 22.17 10.92
C ILE A 83 4.27 22.99 12.08
N GLU A 84 5.07 23.89 12.69
CA GLU A 84 4.60 24.80 13.75
C GLU A 84 3.43 25.68 13.27
N GLU A 85 3.46 26.14 12.02
CA GLU A 85 2.42 26.95 11.39
C GLU A 85 1.20 26.13 10.94
N GLY A 86 1.19 24.79 11.12
CA GLY A 86 0.10 23.92 10.68
C GLY A 86 -0.01 23.73 9.17
N LYS A 87 1.05 24.00 8.41
CA LYS A 87 1.10 23.93 6.93
C LYS A 87 1.55 22.58 6.38
N VAL A 88 1.64 21.55 7.23
CA VAL A 88 2.08 20.19 6.88
C VAL A 88 1.19 19.19 7.60
N GLY A 89 0.58 18.27 6.86
CA GLY A 89 -0.23 17.19 7.40
C GLY A 89 0.52 15.89 7.62
N GLY A 90 1.64 15.72 6.92
CA GLY A 90 2.51 14.56 7.05
C GLY A 90 3.85 14.79 6.38
N LEU A 91 4.74 13.82 6.55
CA LEU A 91 6.04 13.79 5.89
C LEU A 91 6.27 12.43 5.24
N PHE A 92 7.04 12.39 4.18
CA PHE A 92 7.48 11.13 3.63
C PHE A 92 9.00 11.05 3.45
N ASN A 93 9.50 9.82 3.34
CA ASN A 93 10.93 9.52 3.23
C ASN A 93 11.78 10.07 4.41
N ILE A 94 11.21 10.03 5.61
CA ILE A 94 11.95 10.20 6.87
C ILE A 94 12.15 8.83 7.50
N LYS A 95 13.36 8.54 7.97
CA LYS A 95 13.73 7.28 8.62
C LYS A 95 14.38 7.54 9.96
N GLY A 96 14.09 6.67 10.93
CA GLY A 96 14.67 6.69 12.26
C GLY A 96 13.71 7.20 13.34
N VAL A 97 13.54 6.38 14.38
CA VAL A 97 12.60 6.62 15.49
C VAL A 97 12.82 7.98 16.15
N GLU A 98 14.08 8.34 16.40
CA GLU A 98 14.43 9.59 17.05
C GLU A 98 14.01 10.80 16.23
N LYS A 99 14.35 10.82 14.94
CA LYS A 99 13.97 11.90 14.02
C LYS A 99 12.45 12.04 13.91
N ILE A 100 11.74 10.92 13.75
CA ILE A 100 10.28 10.89 13.65
C ILE A 100 9.65 11.44 14.96
N ARG A 101 10.17 11.06 16.13
CA ARG A 101 9.72 11.57 17.42
C ARG A 101 9.97 13.07 17.57
N GLU A 102 11.14 13.56 17.20
CA GLU A 102 11.47 14.99 17.27
C GLU A 102 10.50 15.81 16.40
N VAL A 103 10.28 15.38 15.18
CA VAL A 103 9.37 16.07 14.24
C VAL A 103 7.93 15.99 14.73
N GLN A 104 7.49 14.83 15.20
CA GLN A 104 6.14 14.66 15.77
C GLN A 104 5.94 15.55 17.01
N LYS A 105 6.96 15.68 17.85
CA LYS A 105 6.92 16.55 19.02
C LYS A 105 6.69 18.02 18.63
N VAL A 106 7.31 18.49 17.55
CA VAL A 106 7.04 19.84 17.02
C VAL A 106 5.54 19.99 16.67
N ALA A 107 4.97 19.02 15.99
CA ALA A 107 3.56 19.06 15.59
C ALA A 107 2.61 19.10 16.80
N VAL A 108 2.82 18.22 17.79
CA VAL A 108 1.87 18.05 18.91
C VAL A 108 2.11 19.01 20.07
N GLU A 109 3.28 19.61 20.18
CA GLU A 109 3.58 20.55 21.29
C GLU A 109 3.55 22.02 20.84
N LYS A 110 4.06 22.33 19.65
CA LYS A 110 4.27 23.70 19.20
C LYS A 110 3.21 24.23 18.22
N SER A 111 2.58 23.35 17.41
CA SER A 111 1.52 23.82 16.52
C SER A 111 0.24 24.20 17.28
N ARG A 112 -0.54 25.12 16.73
CA ARG A 112 -1.75 25.65 17.37
C ARG A 112 -2.83 24.59 17.64
N LEU A 113 -3.05 23.69 16.68
CA LEU A 113 -4.10 22.67 16.76
C LEU A 113 -3.61 21.33 17.28
N LYS A 114 -2.29 21.17 17.43
CA LYS A 114 -1.64 19.96 17.97
C LYS A 114 -2.04 18.68 17.22
N ILE A 115 -2.26 18.79 15.90
CA ILE A 115 -2.59 17.64 15.05
C ILE A 115 -1.31 16.87 14.79
N PRO A 116 -1.26 15.56 15.09
CA PRO A 116 -0.09 14.75 14.80
C PRO A 116 0.08 14.56 13.29
N LEU A 117 1.34 14.47 12.84
CA LEU A 117 1.69 14.17 11.46
C LEU A 117 1.51 12.69 11.15
N ILE A 118 1.21 12.39 9.88
CA ILE A 118 1.32 11.06 9.33
C ILE A 118 2.68 10.91 8.63
N PHE A 119 3.32 9.75 8.79
CA PHE A 119 4.62 9.45 8.18
C PHE A 119 4.47 8.37 7.12
N GLY A 120 4.83 8.71 5.88
CA GLY A 120 4.72 7.84 4.73
C GLY A 120 6.08 7.40 4.18
N MET A 121 6.13 6.20 3.63
CA MET A 121 7.30 5.69 2.91
C MET A 121 6.91 4.64 1.88
N ASP A 122 7.69 4.52 0.81
CA ASP A 122 7.59 3.39 -0.10
C ASP A 122 8.14 2.12 0.59
N VAL A 123 7.24 1.21 0.95
CA VAL A 123 7.57 -0.10 1.56
C VAL A 123 7.09 -1.18 0.59
N ILE A 124 7.50 -1.07 -0.68
CA ILE A 124 6.93 -1.84 -1.78
C ILE A 124 7.34 -3.31 -1.74
N HIS A 125 8.59 -3.59 -1.35
CA HIS A 125 9.11 -4.96 -1.27
C HIS A 125 9.98 -5.18 -0.02
N GLY A 126 9.53 -4.65 1.10
CA GLY A 126 10.20 -4.75 2.40
C GLY A 126 10.59 -3.39 2.96
N TYR A 127 11.07 -3.39 4.20
CA TYR A 127 11.55 -2.18 4.88
C TYR A 127 13.02 -2.35 5.28
N GLU A 128 13.33 -3.08 6.34
CA GLU A 128 14.69 -3.53 6.66
C GLU A 128 15.01 -4.86 5.98
N THR A 129 14.05 -5.80 6.00
CA THR A 129 14.15 -7.05 5.26
C THR A 129 13.75 -6.84 3.81
N ASN A 130 14.66 -7.09 2.87
CA ASN A 130 14.37 -7.05 1.44
C ASN A 130 13.65 -8.33 1.00
N PHE A 131 12.51 -8.18 0.35
CA PHE A 131 11.79 -9.23 -0.35
C PHE A 131 11.98 -9.10 -1.86
N PRO A 132 11.64 -10.12 -2.65
CA PRO A 132 11.55 -9.96 -4.09
C PRO A 132 10.65 -8.79 -4.47
N ILE A 133 10.93 -8.14 -5.59
CA ILE A 133 10.06 -7.08 -6.13
C ILE A 133 8.63 -7.61 -6.34
N PRO A 134 7.60 -6.77 -6.34
CA PRO A 134 6.21 -7.21 -6.47
C PRO A 134 5.95 -8.10 -7.69
N LEU A 135 6.57 -7.84 -8.84
CA LEU A 135 6.49 -8.71 -10.01
C LEU A 135 7.06 -10.12 -9.72
N GLY A 136 8.16 -10.19 -8.99
CA GLY A 136 8.76 -11.45 -8.56
C GLY A 136 7.88 -12.21 -7.55
N LEU A 137 7.26 -11.48 -6.60
CA LEU A 137 6.29 -12.06 -5.67
C LEU A 137 5.04 -12.56 -6.41
N ALA A 138 4.53 -11.81 -7.39
CA ALA A 138 3.37 -12.19 -8.18
C ALA A 138 3.63 -13.47 -8.99
N SER A 139 4.86 -13.69 -9.47
CA SER A 139 5.25 -14.90 -10.21
C SER A 139 5.25 -16.18 -9.36
N SER A 140 5.12 -16.06 -8.04
CA SER A 140 4.90 -17.21 -7.16
C SER A 140 3.48 -17.78 -7.24
N PHE A 141 2.51 -17.00 -7.72
CA PHE A 141 1.07 -17.32 -7.71
C PHE A 141 0.53 -17.65 -6.31
N ASP A 142 1.22 -17.23 -5.25
CA ASP A 142 0.87 -17.52 -3.85
C ASP A 142 0.58 -16.22 -3.05
N PRO A 143 -0.70 -15.84 -2.92
CA PRO A 143 -1.09 -14.68 -2.12
C PRO A 143 -0.67 -14.77 -0.65
N THR A 144 -0.47 -15.99 -0.12
CA THR A 144 -0.09 -16.19 1.28
C THR A 144 1.35 -15.69 1.53
N ILE A 145 2.26 -15.99 0.61
CA ILE A 145 3.65 -15.49 0.68
C ILE A 145 3.66 -13.97 0.57
N VAL A 146 2.87 -13.41 -0.36
CA VAL A 146 2.75 -11.96 -0.54
C VAL A 146 2.23 -11.27 0.73
N GLN A 147 1.18 -11.85 1.35
CA GLN A 147 0.64 -11.31 2.60
C GLN A 147 1.65 -11.36 3.75
N LYS A 148 2.42 -12.46 3.86
CA LYS A 148 3.46 -12.60 4.89
C LYS A 148 4.58 -11.59 4.71
N SER A 149 5.07 -11.37 3.48
CA SER A 149 6.11 -10.38 3.22
C SER A 149 5.65 -8.97 3.59
N ALA A 150 4.42 -8.58 3.20
CA ALA A 150 3.83 -7.30 3.57
C ALA A 150 3.63 -7.16 5.09
N ARG A 151 3.27 -8.26 5.79
CA ARG A 151 3.15 -8.26 7.27
C ARG A 151 4.48 -8.01 7.97
N ILE A 152 5.56 -8.65 7.49
CA ILE A 152 6.91 -8.44 8.04
C ILE A 152 7.34 -6.99 7.80
N ALA A 153 7.20 -6.52 6.58
CA ALA A 153 7.52 -5.14 6.21
C ALA A 153 6.76 -4.10 7.07
N ALA A 154 5.47 -4.35 7.34
CA ALA A 154 4.67 -3.47 8.19
C ALA A 154 5.14 -3.48 9.65
N ASN A 155 5.54 -4.65 10.20
CA ASN A 155 6.09 -4.73 11.55
C ASN A 155 7.37 -3.90 11.68
N GLU A 156 8.25 -4.00 10.69
CA GLU A 156 9.52 -3.26 10.67
C GLU A 156 9.28 -1.75 10.50
N ALA A 157 8.49 -1.36 9.51
CA ALA A 157 8.18 0.04 9.23
C ALA A 157 7.46 0.73 10.40
N SER A 158 6.47 0.07 11.02
CA SER A 158 5.76 0.62 12.17
C SER A 158 6.65 0.76 13.41
N ALA A 159 7.61 -0.16 13.61
CA ALA A 159 8.59 -0.06 14.69
C ALA A 159 9.49 1.18 14.54
N ASP A 160 9.75 1.61 13.32
CA ASP A 160 10.49 2.84 13.01
C ASP A 160 9.61 4.11 13.02
N GLY A 161 8.30 3.96 13.20
CA GLY A 161 7.34 5.08 13.30
C GLY A 161 6.62 5.43 12.01
N ILE A 162 6.77 4.64 10.94
CA ILE A 162 6.02 4.81 9.69
C ILE A 162 4.58 4.35 9.90
N ASN A 163 3.62 5.17 9.43
CA ASN A 163 2.19 4.92 9.60
C ASN A 163 1.50 4.57 8.27
N TRP A 164 2.14 4.86 7.14
CA TRP A 164 1.54 4.78 5.81
C TRP A 164 2.56 4.32 4.78
N THR A 165 2.21 3.30 4.01
CA THR A 165 3.01 2.87 2.86
C THR A 165 2.35 3.27 1.55
N PHE A 166 3.16 3.62 0.53
CA PHE A 166 2.68 3.89 -0.83
C PHE A 166 2.66 2.59 -1.66
N SER A 167 1.99 1.58 -1.14
CA SER A 167 1.86 0.22 -1.69
C SER A 167 0.50 -0.37 -1.28
N PRO A 168 -0.11 -1.25 -2.09
CA PRO A 168 0.38 -1.85 -3.33
C PRO A 168 0.18 -0.98 -4.57
N MET A 169 1.04 -1.20 -5.57
CA MET A 169 0.84 -0.71 -6.92
C MET A 169 -0.02 -1.71 -7.71
N VAL A 170 -1.18 -1.24 -8.20
CA VAL A 170 -2.19 -2.08 -8.86
C VAL A 170 -2.35 -1.77 -10.35
N ASP A 171 -1.44 -1.00 -10.89
CA ASP A 171 -1.45 -0.66 -12.31
C ASP A 171 -1.24 -1.90 -13.16
N ILE A 172 -2.16 -2.13 -14.10
CA ILE A 172 -2.06 -3.24 -15.04
C ILE A 172 -1.00 -2.88 -16.08
N SER A 173 0.07 -3.67 -16.14
CA SER A 173 1.19 -3.46 -17.05
C SER A 173 0.78 -3.80 -18.48
N ARG A 174 0.64 -2.79 -19.33
CA ARG A 174 0.24 -2.98 -20.74
C ARG A 174 1.43 -3.10 -21.69
N ASP A 175 2.57 -2.54 -21.31
CA ASP A 175 3.79 -2.59 -22.11
C ASP A 175 4.97 -3.03 -21.22
N PRO A 176 5.65 -4.13 -21.51
CA PRO A 176 6.75 -4.64 -20.69
C PRO A 176 7.99 -3.75 -20.69
N ARG A 177 8.06 -2.75 -21.58
CA ARG A 177 9.14 -1.75 -21.59
C ARG A 177 8.98 -0.69 -20.50
N TRP A 178 7.80 -0.57 -19.91
CA TRP A 178 7.56 0.35 -18.81
C TRP A 178 8.37 -0.07 -17.57
N GLY A 179 9.29 0.80 -17.11
CA GLY A 179 10.22 0.45 -16.02
C GLY A 179 9.54 0.12 -14.70
N ARG A 180 8.34 0.65 -14.45
CA ARG A 180 7.58 0.39 -13.22
C ARG A 180 6.76 -0.92 -13.23
N VAL A 181 6.85 -1.72 -14.28
CA VAL A 181 6.33 -3.10 -14.27
C VAL A 181 6.84 -3.88 -13.04
N ALA A 182 8.07 -3.61 -12.62
CA ALA A 182 8.71 -4.22 -11.45
C ALA A 182 7.95 -4.02 -10.14
N GLU A 183 7.16 -2.93 -10.02
CA GLU A 183 6.47 -2.55 -8.79
C GLU A 183 5.06 -3.15 -8.67
N GLY A 184 4.51 -3.74 -9.73
CA GLY A 184 3.13 -4.24 -9.81
C GLY A 184 3.03 -5.75 -9.93
N GLY A 185 1.77 -6.23 -10.01
CA GLY A 185 1.43 -7.65 -10.14
C GLY A 185 1.48 -8.20 -11.58
N GLY A 186 1.94 -7.41 -12.56
CA GLY A 186 2.02 -7.82 -13.96
C GLY A 186 0.82 -7.38 -14.80
N GLU A 187 0.48 -8.17 -15.82
CA GLU A 187 -0.52 -7.84 -16.85
C GLU A 187 -1.92 -8.39 -16.57
N ASP A 188 -2.02 -9.39 -15.70
CA ASP A 188 -3.29 -10.05 -15.38
C ASP A 188 -4.04 -9.30 -14.27
N PRO A 189 -5.25 -8.75 -14.55
CA PRO A 189 -5.99 -7.97 -13.55
C PRO A 189 -6.52 -8.83 -12.41
N TYR A 190 -6.80 -10.11 -12.61
CA TYR A 190 -7.28 -11.00 -11.56
C TYR A 190 -6.15 -11.30 -10.58
N LEU A 191 -5.00 -11.77 -11.07
CA LEU A 191 -3.83 -12.03 -10.23
C LEU A 191 -3.39 -10.76 -9.50
N GLY A 192 -3.29 -9.63 -10.21
CA GLY A 192 -2.96 -8.33 -9.62
C GLY A 192 -3.89 -7.93 -8.49
N SER A 193 -5.20 -8.20 -8.64
CA SER A 193 -6.21 -7.94 -7.59
C SER A 193 -6.01 -8.83 -6.36
N GLU A 194 -5.72 -10.13 -6.54
CA GLU A 194 -5.48 -11.04 -5.42
C GLU A 194 -4.18 -10.69 -4.67
N MET A 195 -3.12 -10.33 -5.41
CA MET A 195 -1.87 -9.86 -4.81
C MET A 195 -2.06 -8.55 -4.05
N ALA A 196 -2.82 -7.60 -4.62
CA ALA A 196 -3.13 -6.34 -3.95
C ALA A 196 -3.90 -6.55 -2.64
N LYS A 197 -4.92 -7.40 -2.64
CA LYS A 197 -5.65 -7.78 -1.41
C LYS A 197 -4.70 -8.36 -0.35
N ALA A 198 -3.82 -9.28 -0.76
CA ALA A 198 -2.84 -9.91 0.11
C ALA A 198 -1.91 -8.86 0.75
N MET A 199 -1.40 -7.92 -0.04
CA MET A 199 -0.55 -6.83 0.44
C MET A 199 -1.29 -5.92 1.42
N VAL A 200 -2.51 -5.49 1.09
CA VAL A 200 -3.33 -4.64 1.99
C VAL A 200 -3.58 -5.34 3.32
N PHE A 201 -3.98 -6.62 3.31
CA PHE A 201 -4.18 -7.38 4.54
C PHE A 201 -2.87 -7.61 5.31
N GLY A 202 -1.76 -7.75 4.61
CA GLY A 202 -0.44 -7.82 5.21
C GLY A 202 -0.08 -6.53 5.94
N TYR A 203 -0.16 -5.39 5.30
CA TYR A 203 0.16 -4.08 5.87
C TYR A 203 -0.79 -3.68 7.01
N GLN A 204 -2.08 -3.77 6.79
CA GLN A 204 -3.10 -3.28 7.72
C GLN A 204 -3.44 -4.27 8.83
N GLY A 205 -3.06 -5.54 8.67
CA GLY A 205 -3.36 -6.58 9.66
C GLY A 205 -4.86 -6.73 9.90
N LYS A 206 -5.21 -7.15 11.12
CA LYS A 206 -6.60 -7.33 11.54
C LYS A 206 -7.24 -6.08 12.11
N ASP A 207 -6.44 -5.17 12.63
CA ASP A 207 -6.89 -3.96 13.30
C ASP A 207 -5.82 -2.87 13.18
N LEU A 208 -6.17 -1.76 12.53
CA LEU A 208 -5.29 -0.60 12.34
C LEU A 208 -4.98 0.18 13.63
N SER A 209 -5.68 -0.10 14.72
CA SER A 209 -5.36 0.48 16.03
C SER A 209 -4.13 -0.16 16.69
N LEU A 210 -3.67 -1.29 16.17
CA LEU A 210 -2.48 -1.97 16.66
C LEU A 210 -1.21 -1.23 16.23
N ASN A 211 -0.23 -1.17 17.11
CA ASN A 211 1.02 -0.45 16.91
C ASN A 211 1.99 -1.11 15.91
N ASN A 212 1.63 -2.26 15.36
CA ASN A 212 2.43 -3.00 14.38
C ASN A 212 1.76 -3.03 12.99
N THR A 213 0.87 -2.11 12.70
CA THR A 213 0.15 -1.97 11.43
C THR A 213 0.44 -0.63 10.77
N ILE A 214 0.34 -0.58 9.45
CA ILE A 214 0.46 0.65 8.67
C ILE A 214 -0.67 0.73 7.64
N LEU A 215 -1.06 1.94 7.27
CA LEU A 215 -2.03 2.17 6.21
C LEU A 215 -1.44 1.76 4.86
N ALA A 216 -2.21 1.04 4.06
CA ALA A 216 -1.89 0.78 2.67
C ALA A 216 -2.37 1.91 1.75
N CYS A 217 -1.77 2.03 0.58
CA CYS A 217 -2.17 2.96 -0.47
C CYS A 217 -2.24 2.24 -1.80
N VAL A 218 -3.46 1.95 -2.24
CA VAL A 218 -3.70 1.37 -3.57
C VAL A 218 -3.44 2.44 -4.63
N LYS A 219 -2.39 2.30 -5.41
CA LYS A 219 -1.93 3.30 -6.39
C LYS A 219 -1.73 2.66 -7.77
N HIS A 220 -1.85 3.39 -8.85
CA HIS A 220 -2.21 4.80 -8.98
C HIS A 220 -3.62 4.90 -9.56
N PHE A 221 -4.37 5.93 -9.23
CA PHE A 221 -5.67 6.16 -9.85
C PHE A 221 -5.50 7.20 -10.97
N ALA A 222 -5.66 6.83 -12.27
CA ALA A 222 -5.80 5.47 -12.82
C ALA A 222 -5.09 5.38 -14.17
N LEU A 223 -4.94 4.15 -14.69
CA LEU A 223 -4.41 3.86 -16.03
C LEU A 223 -2.90 4.11 -16.23
N TYR A 224 -2.13 4.29 -15.19
CA TYR A 224 -0.71 4.62 -15.30
C TYR A 224 0.10 3.52 -16.02
N GLY A 225 -0.27 2.24 -15.84
CA GLY A 225 0.33 1.12 -16.57
C GLY A 225 0.03 1.06 -18.07
N GLY A 226 -0.85 1.95 -18.57
CA GLY A 226 -1.20 2.11 -19.98
C GLY A 226 -0.40 3.20 -20.70
N ALA A 227 0.70 3.71 -20.12
CA ALA A 227 1.53 4.75 -20.70
C ALA A 227 2.01 4.36 -22.12
N GLU A 228 1.84 5.26 -23.09
CA GLU A 228 2.17 5.01 -24.49
C GLU A 228 3.65 4.67 -24.68
N ALA A 229 3.88 3.63 -25.48
CA ALA A 229 5.19 3.07 -25.78
C ALA A 229 6.00 2.65 -24.53
N GLY A 230 5.34 2.38 -23.41
CA GLY A 230 6.00 2.04 -22.14
C GLY A 230 6.87 3.15 -21.55
N ARG A 231 6.67 4.38 -22.00
CA ARG A 231 7.44 5.53 -21.47
C ARG A 231 6.78 6.06 -20.23
N ASP A 232 7.52 6.04 -19.13
CA ASP A 232 7.04 6.59 -17.87
C ASP A 232 6.67 8.07 -18.01
N TYR A 233 5.58 8.49 -17.35
CA TYR A 233 4.98 9.84 -17.45
C TYR A 233 4.50 10.24 -18.86
N ASN A 234 4.40 9.31 -19.81
CA ASN A 234 3.82 9.63 -21.11
C ASN A 234 2.29 9.67 -21.04
N THR A 235 1.67 10.13 -22.13
CA THR A 235 0.21 10.15 -22.29
C THR A 235 -0.38 8.74 -22.20
N VAL A 236 -1.63 8.69 -21.78
CA VAL A 236 -2.44 7.47 -21.81
C VAL A 236 -3.68 7.75 -22.64
N ASP A 237 -3.87 6.99 -23.73
CA ASP A 237 -5.10 6.98 -24.50
C ASP A 237 -5.68 5.57 -24.48
N MET A 238 -6.81 5.40 -23.78
CA MET A 238 -7.43 4.10 -23.59
C MET A 238 -8.93 4.20 -23.75
N SER A 239 -9.47 3.43 -24.70
CA SER A 239 -10.91 3.33 -24.90
C SER A 239 -11.60 2.63 -23.72
N HIS A 240 -12.89 2.93 -23.50
CA HIS A 240 -13.69 2.26 -22.47
C HIS A 240 -13.66 0.73 -22.59
N VAL A 241 -13.67 0.20 -23.81
CA VAL A 241 -13.62 -1.26 -24.07
C VAL A 241 -12.32 -1.90 -23.56
N ARG A 242 -11.23 -1.14 -23.50
CA ARG A 242 -9.93 -1.63 -23.00
C ARG A 242 -9.77 -1.46 -21.48
N MET A 243 -10.65 -0.70 -20.84
CA MET A 243 -10.66 -0.53 -19.39
C MET A 243 -11.36 -1.68 -18.67
N TYR A 244 -12.29 -2.35 -19.34
CA TYR A 244 -13.10 -3.49 -18.88
C TYR A 244 -12.73 -4.77 -19.62
#